data_a27703b5d90ee35f7e221ac324dcbd45
#
_entry.id   a27703b5d90ee35f7e221ac324dcbd45
#
_cell.length_a   1.000
_cell.length_b   1.000
_cell.length_c   1.000
_cell.angle_alpha   90.00
_cell.angle_beta   90.00
_cell.angle_gamma   90.00
#
_symmetry.space_group_name_H-M   'P 1'
#
loop_
_entity.id
_entity.type
_entity.pdbx_description
1 polymer ?
#
loop_
_entity_poly.entity_id
_entity_poly.type
_entity_poly.pdbx_seq_one_letter_code
_entity_poly.pdbx_strand_id
1 'polypeptide(L)'
;MGRFERLVKNPALIELFKEKYHIPQEVSIWYCSTEGLAFDREVGEVIIPMIAFIEGSMTIPMGRITRDYLHAHRLCPQQCAPNFFRVLGAIDALDRHLGLGLTWYDVAYLYEGHQEARAGFYLKSWSSAIKLISCLPKSNKGLKDDFLIVLGP
;
A
#
# COMPACT_ATOMS: atom_id res chain seq x y z
N MET A 1 13.01 12.78 12.10
CA MET A 1 12.03 11.88 12.74
C MET A 1 10.75 11.92 11.94
N GLY A 2 10.28 10.78 11.47
CA GLY A 2 9.07 10.69 10.70
C GLY A 2 7.79 10.90 11.54
N ARG A 3 6.72 11.31 10.90
CA ARG A 3 5.43 11.59 11.54
C ARG A 3 4.85 10.37 12.27
N PHE A 4 5.05 9.18 11.72
CA PHE A 4 4.44 7.94 12.22
C PHE A 4 5.40 7.05 13.02
N GLU A 5 6.66 7.41 13.13
CA GLU A 5 7.67 6.64 13.89
C GLU A 5 7.18 6.26 15.30
N ARG A 6 6.49 7.18 15.95
CA ARG A 6 5.93 6.97 17.29
C ARG A 6 4.99 5.76 17.41
N LEU A 7 4.39 5.31 16.31
CA LEU A 7 3.45 4.18 16.30
C LEU A 7 4.16 2.82 16.35
N VAL A 8 5.45 2.80 16.06
CA VAL A 8 6.27 1.58 15.97
C VAL A 8 7.61 1.72 16.69
N LYS A 9 7.68 2.60 17.67
CA LYS A 9 8.91 2.98 18.36
C LYS A 9 9.54 1.85 19.19
N ASN A 10 8.76 0.91 19.65
CA ASN A 10 9.22 -0.21 20.47
C ASN A 10 8.42 -1.48 20.16
N PRO A 11 8.89 -2.65 20.61
CA PRO A 11 8.21 -3.93 20.31
C PRO A 11 6.73 -3.98 20.69
N ALA A 12 6.34 -3.40 21.81
CA ALA A 12 4.94 -3.38 22.25
C ALA A 12 4.05 -2.57 21.30
N LEU A 13 4.54 -1.45 20.80
CA LEU A 13 3.83 -0.62 19.83
C LEU A 13 3.77 -1.29 18.45
N ILE A 14 4.80 -2.04 18.07
CA ILE A 14 4.79 -2.84 16.85
C ILE A 14 3.68 -3.89 16.90
N GLU A 15 3.52 -4.59 18.02
CA GLU A 15 2.44 -5.56 18.18
C GLU A 15 1.05 -4.91 18.12
N LEU A 16 0.88 -3.74 18.74
CA LEU A 16 -0.37 -2.97 18.63
C LEU A 16 -0.64 -2.51 17.20
N PHE A 17 0.40 -2.12 16.47
CA PHE A 17 0.28 -1.75 15.05
C PHE A 17 -0.15 -2.96 14.22
N LYS A 18 0.47 -4.12 14.41
CA LYS A 18 0.10 -5.36 13.73
C LYS A 18 -1.37 -5.72 13.99
N GLU A 19 -1.79 -5.68 15.25
CA GLU A 19 -3.17 -5.94 15.62
C GLU A 19 -4.15 -4.99 14.94
N LYS A 20 -3.88 -3.69 15.01
CA LYS A 20 -4.73 -2.65 14.44
C LYS A 20 -4.90 -2.79 12.92
N TYR A 21 -3.84 -3.14 12.22
CA TYR A 21 -3.86 -3.24 10.75
C TYR A 21 -3.92 -4.69 10.23
N HIS A 22 -4.24 -5.62 11.12
CA HIS A 22 -4.43 -7.04 10.81
C HIS A 22 -3.22 -7.68 10.10
N ILE A 23 -2.00 -7.26 10.49
CA ILE A 23 -0.77 -7.86 9.99
C ILE A 23 -0.57 -9.20 10.70
N PRO A 24 -0.37 -10.32 9.98
CA PRO A 24 -0.16 -11.63 10.60
C PRO A 24 1.04 -11.64 11.56
N GLN A 25 0.93 -12.40 12.64
CA GLN A 25 1.94 -12.45 13.70
C GLN A 25 3.29 -12.97 13.21
N GLU A 26 3.27 -13.89 12.25
CA GLU A 26 4.48 -14.46 11.63
C GLU A 26 5.24 -13.50 10.72
N VAL A 27 4.62 -12.37 10.37
CA VAL A 27 5.27 -11.34 9.55
C VAL A 27 6.10 -10.43 10.46
N SER A 28 7.39 -10.31 10.15
CA SER A 28 8.27 -9.37 10.86
C SER A 28 8.18 -7.98 10.22
N ILE A 29 8.08 -6.97 11.06
CA ILE A 29 8.10 -5.57 10.62
C ILE A 29 9.05 -4.76 11.50
N TRP A 30 9.71 -3.79 10.90
CA TRP A 30 10.48 -2.78 11.63
C TRP A 30 10.49 -1.45 10.88
N TYR A 31 10.69 -0.40 11.63
CA TYR A 31 10.69 0.97 11.11
C TYR A 31 11.95 1.28 10.30
N CYS A 32 11.76 2.03 9.22
CA CYS A 32 12.82 2.57 8.40
C CYS A 32 12.50 4.01 8.02
N SER A 33 13.43 4.93 8.28
CA SER A 33 13.34 6.30 7.79
C SER A 33 13.77 6.39 6.33
N THR A 34 13.50 7.54 5.70
CA THR A 34 13.97 7.81 4.33
C THR A 34 15.48 7.62 4.18
N GLU A 35 16.26 8.04 5.17
CA GLU A 35 17.71 7.86 5.17
C GLU A 35 18.11 6.38 5.19
N GLY A 36 17.36 5.56 5.92
CA GLY A 36 17.58 4.11 5.99
C GLY A 36 17.31 3.37 4.67
N LEU A 37 16.59 3.97 3.74
CA LEU A 37 16.32 3.37 2.43
C LEU A 37 17.57 3.28 1.53
N ALA A 38 18.63 4.03 1.84
CA ALA A 38 19.88 4.00 1.10
C ALA A 38 20.70 2.72 1.32
N PHE A 39 20.38 1.91 2.33
CA PHE A 39 21.08 0.67 2.63
C PHE A 39 20.52 -0.50 1.82
N ASP A 40 21.40 -1.45 1.50
CA ASP A 40 21.00 -2.68 0.83
C ASP A 40 19.99 -3.48 1.64
N ARG A 41 19.10 -4.17 0.93
CA ARG A 41 18.04 -4.98 1.52
C ARG A 41 18.35 -6.46 1.34
N GLU A 42 17.91 -7.25 2.30
CA GLU A 42 17.96 -8.70 2.18
C GLU A 42 16.88 -9.22 1.24
N VAL A 43 17.13 -10.41 0.69
CA VAL A 43 16.15 -11.06 -0.18
C VAL A 43 14.87 -11.35 0.61
N GLY A 44 13.72 -10.95 0.05
CA GLY A 44 12.42 -11.13 0.69
C GLY A 44 11.94 -9.93 1.51
N GLU A 45 12.80 -8.95 1.79
CA GLU A 45 12.39 -7.71 2.42
C GLU A 45 11.63 -6.81 1.42
N VAL A 46 10.49 -6.32 1.87
CA VAL A 46 9.67 -5.37 1.10
C VAL A 46 9.54 -4.08 1.88
N ILE A 47 9.76 -2.96 1.22
CA ILE A 47 9.59 -1.62 1.80
C ILE A 47 8.17 -1.14 1.52
N ILE A 48 7.45 -0.81 2.57
CA ILE A 48 6.06 -0.35 2.47
C ILE A 48 5.92 0.98 3.22
N PRO A 49 5.38 2.03 2.59
CA PRO A 49 5.09 3.26 3.31
C PRO A 49 4.07 3.00 4.42
N MET A 50 4.31 3.52 5.61
CA MET A 50 3.35 3.40 6.72
C MET A 50 1.99 3.97 6.36
N ILE A 51 1.96 5.03 5.57
CA ILE A 51 0.72 5.66 5.09
C ILE A 51 -0.16 4.70 4.27
N ALA A 52 0.42 3.68 3.64
CA ALA A 52 -0.33 2.66 2.90
C ALA A 52 -1.26 1.86 3.84
N PHE A 53 -0.83 1.58 5.06
CA PHE A 53 -1.66 0.95 6.08
C PHE A 53 -2.65 1.94 6.69
N ILE A 54 -2.17 3.11 7.08
CA ILE A 54 -2.93 4.10 7.87
C ILE A 54 -4.08 4.71 7.05
N GLU A 55 -3.83 5.10 5.82
CA GLU A 55 -4.81 5.74 4.94
C GLU A 55 -5.20 4.90 3.73
N GLY A 56 -4.30 4.03 3.27
CA GLY A 56 -4.52 3.19 2.10
C GLY A 56 -5.29 1.91 2.36
N SER A 57 -5.51 1.54 3.61
CA SER A 57 -6.13 0.26 3.99
C SER A 57 -5.43 -0.96 3.38
N MET A 58 -4.12 -0.86 3.18
CA MET A 58 -3.33 -1.97 2.68
C MET A 58 -3.37 -3.15 3.64
N THR A 59 -3.39 -4.36 3.11
CA THR A 59 -3.38 -5.60 3.88
C THR A 59 -2.13 -6.43 3.61
N ILE A 60 -1.77 -7.28 4.56
CA ILE A 60 -0.74 -8.32 4.38
C ILE A 60 -1.37 -9.68 4.73
N PRO A 61 -1.33 -10.64 3.82
CA PRO A 61 -0.81 -10.54 2.46
C PRO A 61 -1.66 -9.61 1.58
N MET A 62 -1.02 -8.98 0.61
CA MET A 62 -1.73 -8.20 -0.39
C MET A 62 -2.66 -9.10 -1.22
N GLY A 63 -3.80 -8.57 -1.63
CA GLY A 63 -4.70 -9.26 -2.53
C GLY A 63 -4.07 -9.59 -3.88
N ARG A 64 -4.61 -10.59 -4.56
CA ARG A 64 -4.09 -11.07 -5.85
C ARG A 64 -4.04 -9.97 -6.90
N ILE A 65 -5.12 -9.20 -7.04
CA ILE A 65 -5.22 -8.14 -8.06
C ILE A 65 -4.19 -7.04 -7.79
N THR A 66 -4.01 -6.66 -6.51
CA THR A 66 -2.99 -5.67 -6.11
C THR A 66 -1.59 -6.14 -6.47
N ARG A 67 -1.25 -7.39 -6.16
CA ARG A 67 0.07 -7.97 -6.49
C ARG A 67 0.30 -8.04 -8.00
N ASP A 68 -0.70 -8.49 -8.74
CA ASP A 68 -0.60 -8.65 -10.19
C ASP A 68 -0.45 -7.28 -10.88
N TYR A 69 -1.16 -6.26 -10.39
CA TYR A 69 -1.04 -4.90 -10.90
C TYR A 69 0.37 -4.34 -10.67
N LEU A 70 0.90 -4.46 -9.45
CA LEU A 70 2.26 -4.03 -9.11
C LEU A 70 3.29 -4.72 -10.01
N HIS A 71 3.16 -6.02 -10.20
CA HIS A 71 4.06 -6.81 -11.03
C HIS A 71 3.99 -6.39 -12.50
N ALA A 72 2.79 -6.27 -13.06
CA ALA A 72 2.57 -5.90 -14.46
C ALA A 72 3.13 -4.50 -14.79
N HIS A 73 3.05 -3.57 -13.85
CA HIS A 73 3.52 -2.19 -14.02
C HIS A 73 4.94 -1.97 -13.45
N ARG A 74 5.59 -3.02 -12.98
CA ARG A 74 6.94 -2.97 -12.35
C ARG A 74 7.03 -1.91 -11.25
N LEU A 75 6.02 -1.87 -10.39
CA LEU A 75 5.93 -0.94 -9.28
C LEU A 75 6.32 -1.63 -7.97
N CYS A 76 7.05 -0.89 -7.14
CA CYS A 76 7.27 -1.27 -5.75
C CYS A 76 6.24 -0.57 -4.85
N PRO A 77 5.81 -1.19 -3.75
CA PRO A 77 4.84 -0.56 -2.83
C PRO A 77 5.24 0.84 -2.37
N GLN A 78 6.53 1.07 -2.14
CA GLN A 78 7.06 2.37 -1.72
C GLN A 78 6.83 3.50 -2.74
N GLN A 79 6.57 3.17 -4.00
CA GLN A 79 6.31 4.14 -5.06
C GLN A 79 4.85 4.55 -5.15
N CYS A 80 3.97 3.87 -4.43
CA CYS A 80 2.53 4.02 -4.57
C CYS A 80 1.92 4.91 -3.49
N ALA A 81 0.95 5.73 -3.89
CA ALA A 81 0.18 6.59 -3.00
C ALA A 81 -0.91 5.79 -2.25
N PRO A 82 -1.44 6.30 -1.12
CA PRO A 82 -2.49 5.61 -0.37
C PRO A 82 -3.73 5.28 -1.20
N ASN A 83 -4.15 6.14 -2.13
CA ASN A 83 -5.33 5.88 -2.95
C ASN A 83 -5.17 4.65 -3.84
N PHE A 84 -3.95 4.37 -4.29
CA PHE A 84 -3.62 3.16 -5.05
C PHE A 84 -4.03 1.90 -4.29
N PHE A 85 -3.62 1.80 -3.03
CA PHE A 85 -3.95 0.65 -2.18
C PHE A 85 -5.44 0.62 -1.82
N ARG A 86 -6.07 1.77 -1.64
CA ARG A 86 -7.52 1.88 -1.41
C ARG A 86 -8.33 1.32 -2.56
N VAL A 87 -8.01 1.74 -3.77
CA VAL A 87 -8.72 1.28 -4.98
C VAL A 87 -8.52 -0.21 -5.18
N LEU A 88 -7.26 -0.66 -5.21
CA LEU A 88 -6.95 -2.07 -5.46
C LEU A 88 -7.42 -2.99 -4.34
N GLY A 89 -7.28 -2.57 -3.09
CA GLY A 89 -7.78 -3.34 -1.95
C GLY A 89 -9.30 -3.50 -1.96
N ALA A 90 -10.03 -2.47 -2.34
CA ALA A 90 -11.47 -2.53 -2.49
C ALA A 90 -11.90 -3.44 -3.65
N ILE A 91 -11.19 -3.40 -4.77
CA ILE A 91 -11.46 -4.30 -5.92
C ILE A 91 -11.15 -5.75 -5.55
N ASP A 92 -10.03 -6.01 -4.86
CA ASP A 92 -9.71 -7.34 -4.33
C ASP A 92 -10.83 -7.86 -3.40
N ALA A 93 -11.35 -7.01 -2.54
CA ALA A 93 -12.44 -7.37 -1.62
C ALA A 93 -13.74 -7.67 -2.38
N LEU A 94 -14.10 -6.86 -3.36
CA LEU A 94 -15.28 -7.10 -4.21
C LEU A 94 -15.15 -8.41 -4.98
N ASP A 95 -14.00 -8.66 -5.59
CA ASP A 95 -13.75 -9.90 -6.33
C ASP A 95 -13.88 -11.12 -5.44
N ARG A 96 -13.28 -11.07 -4.24
CA ARG A 96 -13.34 -12.17 -3.27
C ARG A 96 -14.75 -12.42 -2.75
N HIS A 97 -15.53 -11.36 -2.49
CA HIS A 97 -16.90 -11.49 -1.99
C HIS A 97 -17.90 -11.94 -3.03
N LEU A 98 -17.77 -11.47 -4.26
CA LEU A 98 -18.74 -11.68 -5.31
C LEU A 98 -18.32 -12.72 -6.35
N GLY A 99 -17.07 -13.20 -6.29
CA GLY A 99 -16.55 -14.19 -7.24
C GLY A 99 -16.57 -13.72 -8.68
N LEU A 100 -16.21 -12.46 -8.93
CA LEU A 100 -16.35 -11.83 -10.26
C LEU A 100 -15.24 -12.25 -11.25
N GLY A 101 -14.15 -12.83 -10.78
CA GLY A 101 -13.01 -13.18 -11.61
C GLY A 101 -12.28 -11.97 -12.19
N LEU A 102 -12.27 -10.85 -11.46
CA LEU A 102 -11.61 -9.62 -11.88
C LEU A 102 -10.09 -9.81 -11.95
N THR A 103 -9.48 -9.05 -12.84
CA THR A 103 -8.02 -9.03 -13.03
C THR A 103 -7.48 -7.60 -12.97
N TRP A 104 -6.15 -7.46 -12.99
CA TRP A 104 -5.53 -6.14 -13.05
C TRP A 104 -5.88 -5.39 -14.36
N TYR A 105 -6.21 -6.09 -15.44
CA TYR A 105 -6.70 -5.48 -16.68
C TYR A 105 -8.01 -4.72 -16.46
N ASP A 106 -8.91 -5.27 -15.65
CA ASP A 106 -10.17 -4.60 -15.31
C ASP A 106 -9.90 -3.30 -14.56
N VAL A 107 -8.90 -3.29 -13.66
CA VAL A 107 -8.46 -2.06 -13.00
C VAL A 107 -7.93 -1.05 -14.01
N ALA A 108 -7.05 -1.47 -14.91
CA ALA A 108 -6.49 -0.59 -15.95
C ALA A 108 -7.55 -0.07 -16.92
N TYR A 109 -8.63 -0.79 -17.12
CA TYR A 109 -9.77 -0.35 -17.92
C TYR A 109 -10.60 0.74 -17.23
N LEU A 110 -10.73 0.66 -15.90
CA LEU A 110 -11.55 1.59 -15.12
C LEU A 110 -10.76 2.80 -14.58
N TYR A 111 -9.48 2.64 -14.38
CA TYR A 111 -8.62 3.64 -13.75
C TYR A 111 -7.37 3.90 -14.58
N GLU A 112 -7.04 5.18 -14.70
CA GLU A 112 -5.78 5.63 -15.28
C GLU A 112 -4.71 5.74 -14.20
N GLY A 113 -3.53 5.19 -14.46
CA GLY A 113 -2.37 5.33 -13.58
C GLY A 113 -1.63 6.63 -13.85
N HIS A 114 -1.31 7.36 -12.79
CA HIS A 114 -0.53 8.60 -12.83
C HIS A 114 0.67 8.52 -11.89
N GLN A 115 1.80 9.03 -12.36
CA GLN A 115 3.01 9.17 -11.56
C GLN A 115 3.23 10.65 -11.23
N GLU A 116 3.28 10.96 -9.93
CA GLU A 116 3.62 12.30 -9.46
C GLU A 116 4.85 12.23 -8.55
N ALA A 117 5.82 13.14 -8.74
CA ALA A 117 7.10 13.11 -8.05
C ALA A 117 6.99 13.13 -6.51
N ARG A 118 6.00 13.84 -5.97
CA ARG A 118 5.80 13.96 -4.51
C ARG A 118 4.77 12.98 -3.93
N ALA A 119 3.73 12.68 -4.69
CA ALA A 119 2.64 11.81 -4.25
C ALA A 119 2.87 10.34 -4.60
N GLY A 120 3.70 10.06 -5.59
CA GLY A 120 3.94 8.72 -6.11
C GLY A 120 2.88 8.29 -7.12
N PHE A 121 2.80 6.99 -7.36
CA PHE A 121 1.85 6.40 -8.30
C PHE A 121 0.46 6.32 -7.68
N TYR A 122 -0.52 6.87 -8.37
CA TYR A 122 -1.92 6.85 -7.94
C TYR A 122 -2.86 6.52 -9.10
N LEU A 123 -4.09 6.14 -8.76
CA LEU A 123 -5.13 5.79 -9.72
C LEU A 123 -6.21 6.86 -9.76
N LYS A 124 -6.58 7.23 -10.98
CA LYS A 124 -7.67 8.17 -11.23
C LYS A 124 -8.69 7.50 -12.14
N SER A 125 -9.97 7.61 -11.81
CA SER A 125 -11.04 7.12 -12.68
C SER A 125 -10.99 7.82 -14.05
N TRP A 126 -11.13 7.05 -15.13
CA TRP A 126 -11.23 7.59 -16.49
C TRP A 126 -12.42 8.54 -16.68
N SER A 127 -13.51 8.27 -15.96
CA SER A 127 -14.71 9.07 -16.01
C SER A 127 -15.15 9.49 -14.60
N SER A 128 -15.42 10.77 -14.40
CA SER A 128 -15.98 11.28 -13.14
C SER A 128 -17.38 10.72 -12.85
N ALA A 129 -18.09 10.24 -13.88
CA ALA A 129 -19.42 9.64 -13.76
C ALA A 129 -19.39 8.17 -13.29
N ILE A 130 -18.27 7.46 -13.49
CA ILE A 130 -18.12 6.04 -13.15
C ILE A 130 -17.02 5.92 -12.10
N LYS A 131 -17.42 5.92 -10.83
CA LYS A 131 -16.50 5.68 -9.70
C LYS A 131 -16.90 4.40 -8.99
N LEU A 132 -16.10 3.37 -9.08
CA LEU A 132 -16.28 2.14 -8.30
C LEU A 132 -16.05 2.38 -6.81
N ILE A 133 -15.10 3.24 -6.49
CA ILE A 133 -14.67 3.52 -5.12
C ILE A 133 -14.84 5.02 -4.86
N SER A 134 -15.54 5.35 -3.79
CA SER A 134 -15.69 6.71 -3.29
C SER A 134 -14.85 6.94 -2.02
N CYS A 135 -14.81 8.17 -1.55
CA CYS A 135 -14.14 8.56 -0.30
C CYS A 135 -12.64 8.19 -0.29
N LEU A 136 -11.96 8.38 -1.42
CA LEU A 136 -10.52 8.18 -1.51
C LEU A 136 -9.77 9.23 -0.67
N PRO A 137 -8.65 8.84 -0.03
CA PRO A 137 -7.81 9.80 0.65
C PRO A 137 -7.29 10.86 -0.32
N LYS A 138 -7.17 12.09 0.15
CA LYS A 138 -6.54 13.17 -0.62
C LYS A 138 -5.08 12.84 -0.85
N SER A 139 -4.52 13.39 -1.93
CA SER A 139 -3.09 13.29 -2.21
C SER A 139 -2.26 13.76 -1.01
N ASN A 140 -1.44 12.89 -0.45
CA ASN A 140 -0.59 13.18 0.71
C ASN A 140 0.81 13.58 0.26
N LYS A 141 0.92 14.76 -0.31
CA LYS A 141 2.23 15.33 -0.67
C LYS A 141 3.11 15.45 0.58
N GLY A 142 4.26 14.82 0.56
CA GLY A 142 5.27 14.93 1.62
C GLY A 142 5.12 13.97 2.81
N LEU A 143 4.26 12.95 2.74
CA LEU A 143 4.10 11.96 3.82
C LEU A 143 4.88 10.65 3.60
N LYS A 144 5.88 10.66 2.72
CA LYS A 144 6.72 9.48 2.44
C LYS A 144 8.03 9.47 3.24
N ASP A 145 7.94 9.79 4.51
CA ASP A 145 9.12 9.80 5.39
C ASP A 145 9.19 8.59 6.32
N ASP A 146 8.09 7.84 6.40
CA ASP A 146 7.95 6.70 7.30
C ASP A 146 7.67 5.43 6.51
N PHE A 147 8.55 4.46 6.65
CA PHE A 147 8.45 3.17 5.98
C PHE A 147 8.54 2.03 6.99
N LEU A 148 7.93 0.93 6.65
CA LEU A 148 8.16 -0.35 7.29
C LEU A 148 8.91 -1.26 6.33
N ILE A 149 9.90 -1.95 6.86
CA ILE A 149 10.49 -3.09 6.20
C ILE A 149 9.68 -4.30 6.66
N VAL A 150 9.20 -5.06 5.71
CA VAL A 150 8.33 -6.21 5.94
C VAL A 150 9.00 -7.46 5.41
N LEU A 151 9.10 -8.47 6.26
CA LEU A 151 9.64 -9.77 5.90
C LEU A 151 8.61 -10.84 6.26
N GLY A 152 8.20 -11.60 5.27
CA GLY A 152 7.31 -12.73 5.46
C GLY A 152 8.04 -13.98 5.97
N PRO A 153 7.28 -15.01 6.36
CA PRO A 153 7.84 -16.30 6.74
C PRO A 153 8.50 -17.02 5.57
#